data_11acebddbe89b51c8686d2b5a5dc93b5
#
_entry.id   11acebddbe89b51c8686d2b5a5dc93b5
#
_cell.length_a   1.000
_cell.length_b   1.000
_cell.length_c   1.000
_cell.angle_alpha   90.00
_cell.angle_beta   90.00
_cell.angle_gamma   90.00
#
_symmetry.space_group_name_H-M   'P 1'
#
loop_
_entity.id
_entity.type
_entity.pdbx_description
1 polymer ?
#
loop_
_entity_poly.entity_id
_entity_poly.type
_entity_poly.pdbx_seq_one_letter_code
_entity_poly.pdbx_strand_id
1 'polypeptide(L)'
;LAQPERDVYPPPKPLPISDPVMNRLRQALDPFLLLLVATVALASVLPAQGLGARIADGMADAGIVLLFFLHGAKLSREAIWGGAKAWKLHLATLGTTFIAFPIMGLVIGRIGLVPADMRAGFLFLTLLPSTVQSSIAFTAIARGNVAAAVVSASFSNLLGIVVTPLLVALLMQRGGTGGLISLSSVEGIILQLLLPFILGHLLRPWIGGLVDRHKPMLARVDRGSILLVVYAAFSAAVVEGLWSKVSAEELAALGAVCATMLLVILLFTYAVGRMLGLSREDAIVLQFCGSKKSLASGVPIAGVLFPASVAGPILLPVMLFHQIQLMACAWLARRYGARADRERDSDLDS
;
A
#
# COMPACT_ATOMS: atom_id res chain seq x y z
N LEU A 1 -44.85 -21.77 49.63
CA LEU A 1 -43.56 -21.85 49.01
C LEU A 1 -43.76 -21.75 47.47
N ALA A 2 -43.71 -20.52 46.95
CA ALA A 2 -43.79 -20.26 45.51
C ALA A 2 -42.43 -20.53 44.84
N GLN A 3 -42.46 -21.32 43.77
CA GLN A 3 -41.27 -21.50 42.90
C GLN A 3 -41.10 -20.24 42.04
N PRO A 4 -39.85 -19.76 41.81
CA PRO A 4 -39.61 -18.64 40.91
C PRO A 4 -39.76 -19.11 39.45
N GLU A 5 -40.54 -18.37 38.66
CA GLU A 5 -40.67 -18.51 37.23
C GLU A 5 -39.27 -18.37 36.59
N ARG A 6 -38.87 -19.37 35.81
CA ARG A 6 -37.66 -19.28 34.95
C ARG A 6 -38.01 -18.46 33.73
N ASP A 7 -37.45 -17.28 33.62
CA ASP A 7 -37.47 -16.50 32.40
C ASP A 7 -36.84 -17.34 31.26
N VAL A 8 -37.72 -17.84 30.39
CA VAL A 8 -37.30 -18.55 29.18
C VAL A 8 -36.93 -17.49 28.13
N TYR A 9 -35.63 -17.19 28.03
CA TYR A 9 -35.12 -16.38 26.92
C TYR A 9 -35.48 -17.06 25.60
N PRO A 10 -36.09 -16.34 24.63
CA PRO A 10 -36.35 -16.91 23.31
C PRO A 10 -35.01 -17.26 22.61
N PRO A 11 -34.97 -18.37 21.86
CA PRO A 11 -33.74 -18.75 21.16
C PRO A 11 -33.31 -17.65 20.18
N PRO A 12 -31.99 -17.39 20.02
CA PRO A 12 -31.50 -16.40 19.10
C PRO A 12 -31.96 -16.71 17.68
N LYS A 13 -32.49 -15.70 16.99
CA LYS A 13 -32.89 -15.82 15.57
C LYS A 13 -31.71 -16.37 14.74
N PRO A 14 -31.95 -17.38 13.88
CA PRO A 14 -30.89 -17.86 13.00
C PRO A 14 -30.39 -16.71 12.11
N LEU A 15 -29.07 -16.48 12.13
CA LEU A 15 -28.44 -15.55 11.24
C LEU A 15 -28.67 -15.99 9.79
N PRO A 16 -28.95 -15.07 8.85
CA PRO A 16 -29.16 -15.44 7.46
C PRO A 16 -27.94 -16.20 6.95
N ILE A 17 -28.16 -17.39 6.41
CA ILE A 17 -27.13 -18.20 5.74
C ILE A 17 -26.76 -17.48 4.46
N SER A 18 -25.85 -16.52 4.55
CA SER A 18 -25.22 -15.93 3.39
C SER A 18 -24.23 -16.95 2.83
N ASP A 19 -24.32 -17.23 1.53
CA ASP A 19 -23.47 -18.16 0.81
C ASP A 19 -22.00 -17.97 1.18
N PRO A 20 -21.32 -18.99 1.74
CA PRO A 20 -19.94 -18.85 2.20
C PRO A 20 -18.97 -18.50 1.07
N VAL A 21 -19.31 -18.78 -0.19
CA VAL A 21 -18.52 -18.42 -1.37
C VAL A 21 -18.64 -16.92 -1.68
N MET A 22 -19.87 -16.37 -1.62
CA MET A 22 -20.13 -14.95 -1.87
C MET A 22 -19.49 -14.04 -0.79
N ASN A 23 -19.53 -14.46 0.47
CA ASN A 23 -18.83 -13.77 1.56
C ASN A 23 -17.30 -13.87 1.44
N ARG A 24 -16.78 -15.00 0.95
CA ARG A 24 -15.34 -15.15 0.67
C ARG A 24 -14.88 -14.24 -0.47
N LEU A 25 -15.65 -14.10 -1.54
CA LEU A 25 -15.38 -13.20 -2.66
C LEU A 25 -15.49 -11.72 -2.24
N ARG A 26 -16.53 -11.33 -1.49
CA ARG A 26 -16.68 -9.96 -0.96
C ARG A 26 -15.57 -9.57 0.03
N GLN A 27 -15.03 -10.52 0.79
CA GLN A 27 -13.90 -10.31 1.69
C GLN A 27 -12.53 -10.33 0.98
N ALA A 28 -12.45 -10.90 -0.23
CA ALA A 28 -11.24 -10.94 -1.03
C ALA A 28 -11.06 -9.70 -1.92
N LEU A 29 -12.16 -9.02 -2.28
CA LEU A 29 -12.15 -7.83 -3.11
C LEU A 29 -12.23 -6.58 -2.22
N ASP A 30 -11.13 -5.85 -2.08
CA ASP A 30 -11.14 -4.53 -1.45
C ASP A 30 -12.01 -3.59 -2.31
N PRO A 31 -13.06 -2.94 -1.75
CA PRO A 31 -13.89 -1.98 -2.48
C PRO A 31 -13.08 -0.85 -3.14
N PHE A 32 -11.98 -0.44 -2.54
CA PHE A 32 -11.11 0.57 -3.10
C PHE A 32 -10.40 0.07 -4.38
N LEU A 33 -10.03 -1.21 -4.42
CA LEU A 33 -9.49 -1.81 -5.63
C LEU A 33 -10.50 -1.81 -6.77
N LEU A 34 -11.76 -2.17 -6.51
CA LEU A 34 -12.82 -2.12 -7.53
C LEU A 34 -12.97 -0.70 -8.09
N LEU A 35 -12.89 0.31 -7.22
CA LEU A 35 -12.89 1.71 -7.64
C LEU A 35 -11.66 2.07 -8.48
N LEU A 36 -10.48 1.57 -8.15
CA LEU A 36 -9.27 1.78 -8.95
C LEU A 36 -9.39 1.16 -10.35
N VAL A 37 -9.84 -0.10 -10.43
CA VAL A 37 -10.06 -0.78 -11.72
C VAL A 37 -11.13 -0.06 -12.53
N ALA A 38 -12.23 0.35 -11.90
CA ALA A 38 -13.28 1.13 -12.55
C ALA A 38 -12.75 2.49 -13.03
N THR A 39 -11.86 3.13 -12.28
CA THR A 39 -11.22 4.40 -12.68
C THR A 39 -10.31 4.21 -13.89
N VAL A 40 -9.53 3.14 -13.94
CA VAL A 40 -8.70 2.81 -15.12
C VAL A 40 -9.59 2.49 -16.32
N ALA A 41 -10.66 1.71 -16.14
CA ALA A 41 -11.62 1.42 -17.19
C ALA A 41 -12.29 2.70 -17.70
N LEU A 42 -12.70 3.60 -16.79
CA LEU A 42 -13.27 4.91 -17.16
C LEU A 42 -12.26 5.75 -17.95
N ALA A 43 -11.02 5.85 -17.51
CA ALA A 43 -9.95 6.55 -18.21
C ALA A 43 -9.66 5.94 -19.60
N SER A 44 -9.85 4.61 -19.73
CA SER A 44 -9.65 3.90 -21.00
C SER A 44 -10.75 4.16 -22.03
N VAL A 45 -12.00 4.30 -21.57
CA VAL A 45 -13.17 4.52 -22.43
C VAL A 45 -13.43 6.03 -22.65
N LEU A 46 -13.19 6.82 -21.62
CA LEU A 46 -13.46 8.26 -21.58
C LEU A 46 -12.22 9.03 -21.06
N PRO A 47 -11.09 9.03 -21.81
CA PRO A 47 -9.89 9.73 -21.35
C PRO A 47 -10.12 11.24 -21.36
N ALA A 48 -9.64 11.91 -20.31
CA ALA A 48 -9.66 13.37 -20.25
C ALA A 48 -8.74 13.95 -21.33
N GLN A 49 -9.25 14.94 -22.11
CA GLN A 49 -8.51 15.59 -23.19
C GLN A 49 -8.72 17.10 -23.15
N GLY A 50 -7.81 17.86 -23.75
CA GLY A 50 -7.91 19.30 -23.88
C GLY A 50 -8.10 20.02 -22.55
N LEU A 51 -9.18 20.77 -22.39
CA LEU A 51 -9.52 21.47 -21.14
C LEU A 51 -9.82 20.49 -20.00
N GLY A 52 -10.47 19.35 -20.31
CA GLY A 52 -10.75 18.29 -19.32
C GLY A 52 -9.49 17.70 -18.72
N ALA A 53 -8.42 17.49 -19.51
CA ALA A 53 -7.13 17.02 -19.02
C ALA A 53 -6.51 18.04 -18.04
N ARG A 54 -6.46 19.33 -18.41
CA ARG A 54 -5.93 20.39 -17.53
C ARG A 54 -6.67 20.49 -16.19
N ILE A 55 -7.99 20.34 -16.22
CA ILE A 55 -8.81 20.34 -14.99
C ILE A 55 -8.48 19.10 -14.16
N ALA A 56 -8.42 17.91 -14.78
CA ALA A 56 -8.11 16.67 -14.08
C ALA A 56 -6.70 16.71 -13.45
N ASP A 57 -5.69 17.21 -14.17
CA ASP A 57 -4.33 17.37 -13.69
C ASP A 57 -4.26 18.35 -12.50
N GLY A 58 -4.87 19.53 -12.64
CA GLY A 58 -4.90 20.52 -11.56
C GLY A 58 -5.63 20.02 -10.29
N MET A 59 -6.71 19.25 -10.46
CA MET A 59 -7.40 18.61 -9.34
C MET A 59 -6.56 17.47 -8.73
N ALA A 60 -5.84 16.72 -9.55
CA ALA A 60 -4.93 15.68 -9.08
C ALA A 60 -3.80 16.28 -8.25
N ASP A 61 -3.15 17.34 -8.70
CA ASP A 61 -2.12 18.07 -7.97
C ASP A 61 -2.64 18.60 -6.62
N ALA A 62 -3.81 19.24 -6.61
CA ALA A 62 -4.45 19.71 -5.38
C ALA A 62 -4.78 18.53 -4.45
N GLY A 63 -5.22 17.40 -5.00
CA GLY A 63 -5.47 16.16 -4.27
C GLY A 63 -4.22 15.59 -3.64
N ILE A 64 -3.08 15.62 -4.32
CA ILE A 64 -1.76 15.18 -3.80
C ILE A 64 -1.35 16.05 -2.61
N VAL A 65 -1.37 17.37 -2.76
CA VAL A 65 -1.03 18.32 -1.68
C VAL A 65 -1.91 18.09 -0.44
N LEU A 66 -3.23 17.97 -0.64
CA LEU A 66 -4.18 17.70 0.44
C LEU A 66 -3.90 16.36 1.13
N LEU A 67 -3.63 15.31 0.35
CA LEU A 67 -3.33 13.98 0.86
C LEU A 67 -2.08 13.98 1.75
N PHE A 68 -0.98 14.60 1.31
CA PHE A 68 0.25 14.67 2.11
C PHE A 68 0.09 15.56 3.34
N PHE A 69 -0.64 16.66 3.25
CA PHE A 69 -1.02 17.46 4.41
C PHE A 69 -1.80 16.63 5.45
N LEU A 70 -2.80 15.87 5.02
CA LEU A 70 -3.58 15.01 5.90
C LEU A 70 -2.74 13.87 6.48
N HIS A 71 -1.80 13.31 5.73
CA HIS A 71 -0.87 12.32 6.25
C HIS A 71 -0.01 12.89 7.38
N GLY A 72 0.49 14.11 7.23
CA GLY A 72 1.21 14.82 8.29
C GLY A 72 0.33 15.08 9.53
N ALA A 73 -0.89 15.55 9.30
CA ALA A 73 -1.86 15.86 10.37
C ALA A 73 -2.35 14.60 11.14
N LYS A 74 -2.37 13.44 10.51
CA LYS A 74 -2.75 12.16 11.14
C LYS A 74 -1.64 11.52 11.98
N LEU A 75 -0.38 11.93 11.80
CA LEU A 75 0.77 11.32 12.48
C LEU A 75 0.85 11.78 13.94
N SER A 76 0.60 10.87 14.89
CA SER A 76 0.71 11.17 16.32
C SER A 76 2.14 11.01 16.83
N ARG A 77 2.55 11.88 17.76
CA ARG A 77 3.87 11.81 18.41
C ARG A 77 4.01 10.55 19.27
N GLU A 78 2.93 10.13 19.92
CA GLU A 78 2.87 8.93 20.76
C GLU A 78 3.13 7.66 19.93
N ALA A 79 2.62 7.59 18.70
CA ALA A 79 2.87 6.49 17.80
C ALA A 79 4.35 6.37 17.41
N ILE A 80 5.07 7.51 17.33
CA ILE A 80 6.51 7.54 17.05
C ILE A 80 7.31 6.98 18.24
N TRP A 81 6.99 7.39 19.48
CA TRP A 81 7.75 7.01 20.68
C TRP A 81 7.40 5.61 21.20
N GLY A 82 6.15 5.18 21.07
CA GLY A 82 5.68 3.89 21.61
C GLY A 82 6.33 2.66 20.97
N GLY A 83 6.91 2.79 19.78
CA GLY A 83 7.52 1.69 19.04
C GLY A 83 9.03 1.54 19.22
N ALA A 84 9.70 2.47 19.88
CA ALA A 84 11.17 2.47 19.98
C ALA A 84 11.78 1.20 20.60
N LYS A 85 11.01 0.45 21.41
CA LYS A 85 11.47 -0.78 22.07
C LYS A 85 11.76 -1.93 21.11
N ALA A 86 11.04 -2.05 19.98
CA ALA A 86 11.18 -3.13 19.00
C ALA A 86 12.12 -2.73 17.83
N TRP A 87 13.24 -2.07 18.13
CA TRP A 87 14.12 -1.48 17.10
C TRP A 87 14.63 -2.49 16.06
N LYS A 88 14.92 -3.76 16.46
CA LYS A 88 15.34 -4.83 15.53
C LYS A 88 14.28 -5.11 14.49
N LEU A 89 13.02 -5.19 14.91
CA LEU A 89 11.86 -5.39 14.04
C LEU A 89 11.72 -4.23 13.06
N HIS A 90 11.78 -2.99 13.55
CA HIS A 90 11.61 -1.81 12.71
C HIS A 90 12.74 -1.67 11.69
N LEU A 91 14.00 -1.90 12.10
CA LEU A 91 15.14 -1.90 11.18
C LEU A 91 15.04 -3.02 10.14
N ALA A 92 14.62 -4.23 10.53
CA ALA A 92 14.39 -5.33 9.58
C ALA A 92 13.28 -5.02 8.58
N THR A 93 12.19 -4.40 9.04
CA THR A 93 11.09 -3.94 8.16
C THR A 93 11.56 -2.88 7.17
N LEU A 94 12.28 -1.87 7.63
CA LEU A 94 12.83 -0.80 6.78
C LEU A 94 13.89 -1.33 5.82
N GLY A 95 14.79 -2.18 6.30
CA GLY A 95 15.81 -2.84 5.47
C GLY A 95 15.19 -3.71 4.38
N THR A 96 14.12 -4.45 4.70
CA THR A 96 13.38 -5.20 3.70
C THR A 96 12.74 -4.27 2.67
N THR A 97 12.09 -3.21 3.15
CA THR A 97 11.33 -2.27 2.29
C THR A 97 12.23 -1.43 1.39
N PHE A 98 13.33 -0.87 1.91
CA PHE A 98 14.15 0.12 1.20
C PHE A 98 15.53 -0.38 0.76
N ILE A 99 15.89 -1.63 1.10
CA ILE A 99 17.15 -2.24 0.65
C ILE A 99 16.87 -3.55 -0.12
N ALA A 100 16.24 -4.55 0.51
CA ALA A 100 16.04 -5.85 -0.11
C ALA A 100 15.15 -5.77 -1.36
N PHE A 101 14.02 -5.07 -1.30
CA PHE A 101 13.15 -4.86 -2.45
C PHE A 101 13.85 -4.12 -3.61
N PRO A 102 14.51 -2.97 -3.41
CA PRO A 102 15.26 -2.30 -4.48
C PRO A 102 16.34 -3.16 -5.13
N ILE A 103 17.11 -3.90 -4.32
CA ILE A 103 18.11 -4.83 -4.84
C ILE A 103 17.44 -5.89 -5.72
N MET A 104 16.35 -6.50 -5.25
CA MET A 104 15.60 -7.49 -6.02
C MET A 104 15.02 -6.90 -7.29
N GLY A 105 14.50 -5.67 -7.25
CA GLY A 105 14.01 -4.94 -8.43
C GLY A 105 15.09 -4.71 -9.48
N LEU A 106 16.29 -4.31 -9.05
CA LEU A 106 17.44 -4.11 -9.93
C LEU A 106 17.91 -5.44 -10.55
N VAL A 107 17.98 -6.51 -9.77
CA VAL A 107 18.38 -7.85 -10.27
C VAL A 107 17.37 -8.36 -11.28
N ILE A 108 16.08 -8.38 -10.94
CA ILE A 108 14.99 -8.85 -11.84
C ILE A 108 14.94 -8.01 -13.13
N GLY A 109 15.11 -6.68 -13.02
CA GLY A 109 15.14 -5.79 -14.18
C GLY A 109 16.29 -6.07 -15.13
N ARG A 110 17.48 -6.47 -14.60
CA ARG A 110 18.66 -6.80 -15.42
C ARG A 110 18.59 -8.14 -16.13
N ILE A 111 17.95 -9.14 -15.54
CA ILE A 111 17.84 -10.49 -16.15
C ILE A 111 16.72 -10.57 -17.20
N GLY A 112 16.03 -9.45 -17.49
CA GLY A 112 15.11 -9.35 -18.61
C GLY A 112 13.76 -10.05 -18.43
N LEU A 113 13.38 -10.41 -17.20
CA LEU A 113 12.09 -11.05 -16.89
C LEU A 113 10.90 -10.08 -16.97
N VAL A 114 11.15 -8.78 -16.92
CA VAL A 114 10.10 -7.75 -17.01
C VAL A 114 10.09 -7.18 -18.43
N PRO A 115 8.92 -7.05 -19.08
CA PRO A 115 8.77 -6.38 -20.36
C PRO A 115 9.43 -5.01 -20.36
N ALA A 116 10.07 -4.63 -21.47
CA ALA A 116 10.94 -3.43 -21.56
C ALA A 116 10.19 -2.16 -21.12
N ASP A 117 8.97 -1.98 -21.60
CA ASP A 117 8.12 -0.81 -21.34
C ASP A 117 7.61 -0.73 -19.88
N MET A 118 7.68 -1.84 -19.15
CA MET A 118 7.23 -1.91 -17.74
C MET A 118 8.39 -1.93 -16.73
N ARG A 119 9.66 -1.98 -17.20
CA ARG A 119 10.84 -2.05 -16.29
C ARG A 119 10.93 -0.86 -15.35
N ALA A 120 10.67 0.35 -15.85
CA ALA A 120 10.68 1.55 -15.03
C ALA A 120 9.62 1.48 -13.91
N GLY A 121 8.39 1.09 -14.25
CA GLY A 121 7.31 0.92 -13.28
C GLY A 121 7.57 -0.22 -12.29
N PHE A 122 8.16 -1.33 -12.74
CA PHE A 122 8.55 -2.43 -11.87
C PHE A 122 9.65 -2.02 -10.89
N LEU A 123 10.67 -1.28 -11.34
CA LEU A 123 11.68 -0.74 -10.45
C LEU A 123 11.05 0.25 -9.46
N PHE A 124 10.21 1.18 -9.94
CA PHE A 124 9.49 2.13 -9.09
C PHE A 124 8.67 1.43 -7.99
N LEU A 125 7.93 0.37 -8.33
CA LEU A 125 7.22 -0.47 -7.37
C LEU A 125 8.13 -0.90 -6.21
N THR A 126 9.37 -1.32 -6.50
CA THR A 126 10.28 -1.82 -5.46
C THR A 126 10.83 -0.72 -4.54
N LEU A 127 10.76 0.55 -4.96
CA LEU A 127 11.23 1.72 -4.21
C LEU A 127 10.18 2.30 -3.27
N LEU A 128 8.92 1.85 -3.35
CA LEU A 128 7.80 2.37 -2.56
C LEU A 128 7.86 1.94 -1.09
N PRO A 129 7.26 2.72 -0.17
CA PRO A 129 7.09 2.32 1.23
C PRO A 129 6.08 1.19 1.41
N SER A 130 6.01 0.66 2.62
CA SER A 130 5.03 -0.34 3.02
C SER A 130 3.61 0.24 3.11
N THR A 131 2.59 -0.62 2.97
CA THR A 131 1.19 -0.24 3.23
C THR A 131 0.94 -0.11 4.73
N VAL A 132 0.10 0.84 5.15
CA VAL A 132 -0.28 1.00 6.56
C VAL A 132 -1.50 0.14 6.90
N GLN A 133 -2.65 0.44 6.29
CA GLN A 133 -3.95 -0.16 6.66
C GLN A 133 -3.97 -1.68 6.54
N SER A 134 -3.58 -2.22 5.38
CA SER A 134 -3.61 -3.67 5.15
C SER A 134 -2.56 -4.42 5.96
N SER A 135 -1.41 -3.81 6.27
CA SER A 135 -0.40 -4.43 7.13
C SER A 135 -0.91 -4.61 8.55
N ILE A 136 -1.52 -3.57 9.12
CA ILE A 136 -2.13 -3.61 10.45
C ILE A 136 -3.28 -4.62 10.50
N ALA A 137 -4.18 -4.59 9.51
CA ALA A 137 -5.33 -5.49 9.45
C ALA A 137 -4.90 -6.96 9.37
N PHE A 138 -3.93 -7.29 8.51
CA PHE A 138 -3.47 -8.68 8.38
C PHE A 138 -2.68 -9.14 9.61
N THR A 139 -1.92 -8.24 10.25
CA THR A 139 -1.27 -8.54 11.54
C THR A 139 -2.32 -8.87 12.61
N ALA A 140 -3.41 -8.12 12.69
CA ALA A 140 -4.49 -8.39 13.64
C ALA A 140 -5.18 -9.75 13.37
N ILE A 141 -5.50 -10.04 12.10
CA ILE A 141 -6.10 -11.33 11.68
C ILE A 141 -5.17 -12.50 12.02
N ALA A 142 -3.87 -12.31 11.85
CA ALA A 142 -2.84 -13.33 12.13
C ALA A 142 -2.49 -13.48 13.60
N ARG A 143 -3.13 -12.72 14.50
CA ARG A 143 -2.81 -12.68 15.95
C ARG A 143 -1.37 -12.20 16.24
N GLY A 144 -0.86 -11.27 15.41
CA GLY A 144 0.44 -10.64 15.61
C GLY A 144 0.39 -9.38 16.50
N ASN A 145 1.54 -8.76 16.72
CA ASN A 145 1.70 -7.53 17.51
C ASN A 145 1.18 -6.29 16.73
N VAL A 146 -0.10 -5.97 16.91
CA VAL A 146 -0.78 -4.86 16.20
C VAL A 146 -0.14 -3.51 16.52
N ALA A 147 0.30 -3.29 17.76
CA ALA A 147 0.94 -2.03 18.15
C ALA A 147 2.26 -1.83 17.41
N ALA A 148 3.10 -2.86 17.33
CA ALA A 148 4.33 -2.82 16.56
C ALA A 148 4.08 -2.67 15.04
N ALA A 149 3.00 -3.26 14.51
CA ALA A 149 2.62 -3.10 13.11
C ALA A 149 2.24 -1.65 12.78
N VAL A 150 1.48 -0.99 13.65
CA VAL A 150 1.14 0.44 13.49
C VAL A 150 2.41 1.27 13.40
N VAL A 151 3.36 1.04 14.28
CA VAL A 151 4.64 1.77 14.30
C VAL A 151 5.48 1.48 13.07
N SER A 152 5.74 0.20 12.75
CA SER A 152 6.56 -0.21 11.60
C SER A 152 6.03 0.34 10.29
N ALA A 153 4.71 0.20 10.06
CA ALA A 153 4.08 0.67 8.84
C ALA A 153 4.08 2.20 8.74
N SER A 154 3.84 2.90 9.86
CA SER A 154 3.88 4.36 9.91
C SER A 154 5.28 4.90 9.66
N PHE A 155 6.31 4.31 10.26
CA PHE A 155 7.72 4.67 10.01
C PHE A 155 8.10 4.44 8.54
N SER A 156 7.74 3.28 7.98
CA SER A 156 8.01 3.01 6.57
C SER A 156 7.34 4.04 5.66
N ASN A 157 6.09 4.39 5.93
CA ASN A 157 5.36 5.36 5.12
C ASN A 157 5.92 6.78 5.26
N LEU A 158 6.27 7.17 6.49
CA LEU A 158 6.88 8.48 6.78
C LEU A 158 8.24 8.63 6.09
N LEU A 159 9.13 7.66 6.29
CA LEU A 159 10.43 7.67 5.63
C LEU A 159 10.30 7.57 4.11
N GLY A 160 9.28 6.88 3.60
CA GLY A 160 9.00 6.75 2.17
C GLY A 160 8.77 8.08 1.46
N ILE A 161 8.26 9.11 2.15
CA ILE A 161 8.09 10.45 1.58
C ILE A 161 9.43 11.04 1.12
N VAL A 162 10.51 10.72 1.82
CA VAL A 162 11.87 11.22 1.52
C VAL A 162 12.70 10.16 0.78
N VAL A 163 12.70 8.93 1.30
CA VAL A 163 13.58 7.85 0.80
C VAL A 163 13.15 7.40 -0.59
N THR A 164 11.86 7.28 -0.88
CA THR A 164 11.39 6.84 -2.20
C THR A 164 11.82 7.78 -3.33
N PRO A 165 11.56 9.10 -3.27
CA PRO A 165 12.07 10.03 -4.30
C PRO A 165 13.59 10.00 -4.45
N LEU A 166 14.32 9.87 -3.33
CA LEU A 166 15.77 9.78 -3.35
C LEU A 166 16.27 8.51 -4.06
N LEU A 167 15.64 7.37 -3.75
CA LEU A 167 15.95 6.10 -4.44
C LEU A 167 15.57 6.14 -5.91
N VAL A 168 14.45 6.78 -6.28
CA VAL A 168 14.04 7.00 -7.66
C VAL A 168 15.12 7.83 -8.40
N ALA A 169 15.54 8.95 -7.82
CA ALA A 169 16.60 9.78 -8.37
C ALA A 169 17.91 9.02 -8.52
N LEU A 170 18.28 8.19 -7.54
CA LEU A 170 19.56 7.46 -7.55
C LEU A 170 19.56 6.26 -8.51
N LEU A 171 18.49 5.48 -8.54
CA LEU A 171 18.45 4.17 -9.19
C LEU A 171 17.80 4.20 -10.59
N MET A 172 16.81 5.06 -10.81
CA MET A 172 16.13 5.13 -12.10
C MET A 172 16.88 5.99 -13.11
N GLN A 173 17.64 7.03 -12.69
CA GLN A 173 18.50 7.79 -13.60
C GLN A 173 19.67 6.97 -14.13
N ARG A 174 20.26 6.08 -13.31
CA ARG A 174 21.38 5.21 -13.70
C ARG A 174 20.96 4.00 -14.54
N GLY A 175 19.69 3.64 -14.54
CA GLY A 175 19.16 2.43 -15.21
C GLY A 175 18.84 2.60 -16.71
N GLY A 176 19.28 3.67 -17.37
CA GLY A 176 19.04 3.89 -18.80
C GLY A 176 17.68 4.52 -19.14
N THR A 177 16.87 4.87 -18.13
CA THR A 177 15.64 5.68 -18.29
C THR A 177 15.97 7.18 -18.28
N GLY A 178 17.12 7.55 -18.84
CA GLY A 178 17.71 8.87 -18.78
C GLY A 178 16.71 10.00 -19.03
N GLY A 179 16.64 10.95 -18.10
CA GLY A 179 15.87 12.18 -18.26
C GLY A 179 14.49 12.22 -17.62
N LEU A 180 14.03 11.16 -16.92
CA LEU A 180 12.71 11.16 -16.28
C LEU A 180 12.63 12.06 -15.03
N ILE A 181 13.74 12.42 -14.40
CA ILE A 181 13.78 13.26 -13.22
C ILE A 181 14.63 14.50 -13.50
N SER A 182 13.97 15.65 -13.49
CA SER A 182 14.57 16.96 -13.66
C SER A 182 14.70 17.68 -12.30
N LEU A 183 15.37 18.83 -12.28
CA LEU A 183 15.37 19.72 -11.11
C LEU A 183 13.97 20.15 -10.71
N SER A 184 13.06 20.33 -11.69
CA SER A 184 11.64 20.62 -11.42
C SER A 184 10.92 19.47 -10.71
N SER A 185 11.31 18.22 -10.95
CA SER A 185 10.79 17.07 -10.20
C SER A 185 11.21 17.10 -8.72
N VAL A 186 12.43 17.54 -8.43
CA VAL A 186 12.91 17.72 -7.03
C VAL A 186 12.14 18.84 -6.33
N GLU A 187 11.91 19.95 -7.03
CA GLU A 187 11.10 21.06 -6.53
C GLU A 187 9.66 20.59 -6.27
N GLY A 188 9.06 19.83 -7.20
CA GLY A 188 7.74 19.22 -7.02
C GLY A 188 7.67 18.31 -5.80
N ILE A 189 8.69 17.48 -5.53
CA ILE A 189 8.76 16.65 -4.32
C ILE A 189 8.70 17.51 -3.06
N ILE A 190 9.48 18.57 -3.01
CA ILE A 190 9.53 19.46 -1.85
C ILE A 190 8.20 20.18 -1.67
N LEU A 191 7.65 20.78 -2.72
CA LEU A 191 6.46 21.62 -2.64
C LEU A 191 5.16 20.83 -2.52
N GLN A 192 5.06 19.67 -3.18
CA GLN A 192 3.80 18.91 -3.23
C GLN A 192 3.75 17.74 -2.24
N LEU A 193 4.88 17.23 -1.78
CA LEU A 193 4.92 16.10 -0.83
C LEU A 193 5.44 16.53 0.54
N LEU A 194 6.67 17.05 0.61
CA LEU A 194 7.35 17.28 1.88
C LEU A 194 6.77 18.48 2.64
N LEU A 195 6.61 19.62 1.98
CA LEU A 195 6.10 20.84 2.60
C LEU A 195 4.67 20.67 3.16
N PRO A 196 3.68 20.15 2.40
CA PRO A 196 2.35 19.90 2.94
C PRO A 196 2.36 18.92 4.12
N PHE A 197 3.18 17.87 4.04
CA PHE A 197 3.32 16.90 5.13
C PHE A 197 3.85 17.58 6.41
N ILE A 198 4.92 18.36 6.30
CA ILE A 198 5.51 19.11 7.45
C ILE A 198 4.48 20.07 8.03
N LEU A 199 3.79 20.84 7.18
CA LEU A 199 2.74 21.78 7.62
C LEU A 199 1.60 21.05 8.34
N GLY A 200 1.13 19.93 7.79
CA GLY A 200 0.10 19.11 8.44
C GLY A 200 0.55 18.60 9.81
N HIS A 201 1.80 18.16 9.94
CA HIS A 201 2.35 17.67 11.20
C HIS A 201 2.56 18.81 12.23
N LEU A 202 3.04 19.96 11.80
CA LEU A 202 3.20 21.14 12.67
C LEU A 202 1.85 21.67 13.16
N LEU A 203 0.82 21.67 12.31
CA LEU A 203 -0.53 22.12 12.66
C LEU A 203 -1.31 21.09 13.50
N ARG A 204 -0.84 19.84 13.60
CA ARG A 204 -1.51 18.78 14.36
C ARG A 204 -1.94 19.18 15.79
N PRO A 205 -1.15 19.92 16.61
CA PRO A 205 -1.57 20.33 17.95
C PRO A 205 -2.91 21.08 17.96
N TRP A 206 -3.22 21.82 16.90
CA TRP A 206 -4.45 22.61 16.79
C TRP A 206 -5.57 21.89 16.04
N ILE A 207 -5.24 21.14 14.98
CA ILE A 207 -6.24 20.49 14.11
C ILE A 207 -6.42 19.00 14.41
N GLY A 208 -5.56 18.40 15.26
CA GLY A 208 -5.58 16.94 15.51
C GLY A 208 -6.92 16.43 16.02
N GLY A 209 -7.56 17.16 16.93
CA GLY A 209 -8.90 16.82 17.43
C GLY A 209 -9.96 16.80 16.32
N LEU A 210 -9.90 17.74 15.38
CA LEU A 210 -10.79 17.78 14.21
C LEU A 210 -10.50 16.61 13.27
N VAL A 211 -9.22 16.33 13.01
CA VAL A 211 -8.76 15.19 12.18
C VAL A 211 -9.22 13.86 12.77
N ASP A 212 -9.06 13.68 14.08
CA ASP A 212 -9.45 12.45 14.78
C ASP A 212 -10.97 12.24 14.79
N ARG A 213 -11.75 13.32 14.90
CA ARG A 213 -13.22 13.28 14.85
C ARG A 213 -13.75 12.92 13.46
N HIS A 214 -13.06 13.33 12.39
CA HIS A 214 -13.51 13.18 11.01
C HIS A 214 -12.72 12.10 10.24
N LYS A 215 -12.03 11.18 10.90
CA LYS A 215 -11.25 10.09 10.28
C LYS A 215 -11.95 9.37 9.11
N PRO A 216 -13.25 8.98 9.20
CA PRO A 216 -13.92 8.29 8.09
C PRO A 216 -14.09 9.18 6.85
N MET A 217 -14.38 10.46 7.04
CA MET A 217 -14.50 11.43 5.94
C MET A 217 -13.13 11.67 5.29
N LEU A 218 -12.09 11.89 6.08
CA LEU A 218 -10.73 12.11 5.60
C LEU A 218 -10.18 10.89 4.85
N ALA A 219 -10.56 9.68 5.26
CA ALA A 219 -10.20 8.46 4.51
C ALA A 219 -10.88 8.40 3.13
N ARG A 220 -12.09 8.96 2.98
CA ARG A 220 -12.74 9.08 1.66
C ARG A 220 -12.06 10.13 0.78
N VAL A 221 -11.65 11.25 1.37
CA VAL A 221 -10.87 12.28 0.67
C VAL A 221 -9.54 11.71 0.17
N ASP A 222 -8.79 11.01 1.01
CA ASP A 222 -7.54 10.35 0.60
C ASP A 222 -7.76 9.41 -0.59
N ARG A 223 -8.79 8.54 -0.51
CA ARG A 223 -9.11 7.60 -1.60
C ARG A 223 -9.55 8.33 -2.86
N GLY A 224 -10.37 9.37 -2.75
CA GLY A 224 -10.81 10.21 -3.87
C GLY A 224 -9.63 10.89 -4.57
N SER A 225 -8.69 11.44 -3.82
CA SER A 225 -7.46 12.04 -4.38
C SER A 225 -6.64 11.01 -5.17
N ILE A 226 -6.48 9.79 -4.63
CA ILE A 226 -5.75 8.71 -5.33
C ILE A 226 -6.46 8.34 -6.64
N LEU A 227 -7.80 8.17 -6.62
CA LEU A 227 -8.56 7.84 -7.82
C LEU A 227 -8.43 8.93 -8.89
N LEU A 228 -8.42 10.18 -8.49
CA LEU A 228 -8.27 11.33 -9.39
C LEU A 228 -6.88 11.34 -10.05
N VAL A 229 -5.82 11.11 -9.29
CA VAL A 229 -4.46 10.99 -9.85
C VAL A 229 -4.37 9.80 -10.82
N VAL A 230 -4.98 8.66 -10.48
CA VAL A 230 -5.03 7.49 -11.38
C VAL A 230 -5.79 7.84 -12.66
N TYR A 231 -6.93 8.53 -12.56
CA TYR A 231 -7.71 8.92 -13.72
C TYR A 231 -6.91 9.85 -14.65
N ALA A 232 -6.27 10.88 -14.11
CA ALA A 232 -5.45 11.81 -14.88
C ALA A 232 -4.29 11.09 -15.58
N ALA A 233 -3.50 10.29 -14.82
CA ALA A 233 -2.36 9.56 -15.35
C ALA A 233 -2.74 8.54 -16.43
N PHE A 234 -3.81 7.76 -16.22
CA PHE A 234 -4.26 6.78 -17.22
C PHE A 234 -4.94 7.43 -18.42
N SER A 235 -5.67 8.56 -18.24
CA SER A 235 -6.19 9.32 -19.37
C SER A 235 -5.07 9.77 -20.30
N ALA A 236 -4.01 10.36 -19.77
CA ALA A 236 -2.86 10.79 -20.56
C ALA A 236 -2.19 9.61 -21.28
N ALA A 237 -1.96 8.50 -20.56
CA ALA A 237 -1.33 7.31 -21.12
C ALA A 237 -2.19 6.64 -22.22
N VAL A 238 -3.51 6.62 -22.06
CA VAL A 238 -4.45 6.06 -23.07
C VAL A 238 -4.47 6.91 -24.33
N VAL A 239 -4.46 8.23 -24.20
CA VAL A 239 -4.35 9.15 -25.34
C VAL A 239 -3.06 8.92 -26.13
N GLU A 240 -1.96 8.53 -25.46
CA GLU A 240 -0.69 8.17 -26.07
C GLU A 240 -0.62 6.71 -26.56
N GLY A 241 -1.72 5.97 -26.50
CA GLY A 241 -1.81 4.60 -27.03
C GLY A 241 -1.30 3.52 -26.09
N LEU A 242 -1.49 3.65 -24.77
CA LEU A 242 -1.08 2.65 -23.78
C LEU A 242 -1.49 1.24 -24.17
N TRP A 243 -2.76 1.03 -24.48
CA TRP A 243 -3.31 -0.30 -24.75
C TRP A 243 -2.89 -0.91 -26.10
N SER A 244 -2.34 -0.12 -27.01
CA SER A 244 -1.71 -0.63 -28.22
C SER A 244 -0.27 -1.10 -28.01
N LYS A 245 0.36 -0.67 -26.90
CA LYS A 245 1.75 -1.00 -26.54
C LYS A 245 1.85 -2.13 -25.51
N VAL A 246 0.77 -2.43 -24.78
CA VAL A 246 0.75 -3.41 -23.69
C VAL A 246 -0.15 -4.58 -24.07
N SER A 247 0.42 -5.74 -24.23
CA SER A 247 -0.32 -6.98 -24.53
C SER A 247 -0.81 -7.69 -23.26
N ALA A 248 -1.84 -8.53 -23.38
CA ALA A 248 -2.31 -9.39 -22.29
C ALA A 248 -1.23 -10.37 -21.82
N GLU A 249 -0.36 -10.83 -22.73
CA GLU A 249 0.76 -11.72 -22.43
C GLU A 249 1.81 -11.01 -21.54
N GLU A 250 2.14 -9.77 -21.87
CA GLU A 250 3.05 -8.95 -21.06
C GLU A 250 2.51 -8.64 -19.67
N LEU A 251 1.20 -8.41 -19.55
CA LEU A 251 0.55 -8.24 -18.25
C LEU A 251 0.56 -9.55 -17.44
N ALA A 252 0.35 -10.69 -18.07
CA ALA A 252 0.43 -12.00 -17.42
C ALA A 252 1.87 -12.31 -16.97
N ALA A 253 2.88 -12.04 -17.83
CA ALA A 253 4.29 -12.17 -17.48
C ALA A 253 4.68 -11.26 -16.30
N LEU A 254 4.27 -10.00 -16.33
CA LEU A 254 4.47 -9.07 -15.22
C LEU A 254 3.80 -9.59 -13.94
N GLY A 255 2.59 -10.12 -14.02
CA GLY A 255 1.88 -10.73 -12.90
C GLY A 255 2.65 -11.90 -12.28
N ALA A 256 3.20 -12.78 -13.12
CA ALA A 256 4.03 -13.90 -12.67
C ALA A 256 5.31 -13.43 -11.97
N VAL A 257 5.98 -12.41 -12.51
CA VAL A 257 7.17 -11.81 -11.89
C VAL A 257 6.81 -11.16 -10.55
N CYS A 258 5.72 -10.42 -10.47
CA CYS A 258 5.22 -9.81 -9.22
C CYS A 258 4.88 -10.88 -8.17
N ALA A 259 4.22 -11.96 -8.55
CA ALA A 259 3.87 -13.06 -7.65
C ALA A 259 5.13 -13.77 -7.13
N THR A 260 6.11 -14.03 -8.01
CA THR A 260 7.40 -14.62 -7.65
C THR A 260 8.17 -13.70 -6.71
N MET A 261 8.24 -12.40 -6.99
CA MET A 261 8.86 -11.41 -6.11
C MET A 261 8.20 -11.39 -4.73
N LEU A 262 6.87 -11.43 -4.67
CA LEU A 262 6.16 -11.50 -3.39
C LEU A 262 6.50 -12.77 -2.62
N LEU A 263 6.53 -13.92 -3.28
CA LEU A 263 6.89 -15.19 -2.65
C LEU A 263 8.31 -15.14 -2.06
N VAL A 264 9.28 -14.67 -2.85
CA VAL A 264 10.68 -14.55 -2.41
C VAL A 264 10.79 -13.62 -1.19
N ILE A 265 10.11 -12.48 -1.19
CA ILE A 265 10.18 -11.54 -0.08
C ILE A 265 9.45 -12.06 1.18
N LEU A 266 8.36 -12.83 1.02
CA LEU A 266 7.69 -13.48 2.13
C LEU A 266 8.59 -14.56 2.78
N LEU A 267 9.30 -15.33 1.98
CA LEU A 267 10.29 -16.30 2.47
C LEU A 267 11.49 -15.60 3.13
N PHE A 268 11.97 -14.51 2.52
CA PHE A 268 13.06 -13.70 3.08
C PHE A 268 12.67 -13.11 4.45
N THR A 269 11.51 -12.47 4.56
CA THR A 269 11.04 -11.90 5.85
C THR A 269 10.81 -12.97 6.91
N TYR A 270 10.33 -14.16 6.53
CA TYR A 270 10.23 -15.31 7.42
C TYR A 270 11.60 -15.75 7.94
N ALA A 271 12.58 -15.91 7.05
CA ALA A 271 13.95 -16.27 7.41
C ALA A 271 14.61 -15.23 8.33
N VAL A 272 14.52 -13.94 7.97
CA VAL A 272 15.05 -12.83 8.78
C VAL A 272 14.41 -12.80 10.17
N GLY A 273 13.09 -12.99 10.28
CA GLY A 273 12.40 -13.03 11.56
C GLY A 273 12.96 -14.15 12.49
N ARG A 274 13.24 -15.32 11.90
CA ARG A 274 13.86 -16.43 12.65
C ARG A 274 15.32 -16.13 13.03
N MET A 275 16.11 -15.59 12.11
CA MET A 275 17.53 -15.25 12.35
C MET A 275 17.69 -14.19 13.44
N LEU A 276 16.77 -13.24 13.54
CA LEU A 276 16.78 -12.19 14.56
C LEU A 276 16.19 -12.66 15.90
N GLY A 277 15.67 -13.87 15.99
CA GLY A 277 15.02 -14.40 17.19
C GLY A 277 13.78 -13.61 17.61
N LEU A 278 13.02 -13.10 16.63
CA LEU A 278 11.79 -12.36 16.92
C LEU A 278 10.74 -13.29 17.50
N SER A 279 9.90 -12.75 18.42
CA SER A 279 8.71 -13.46 18.86
C SER A 279 7.81 -13.78 17.66
N ARG A 280 6.89 -14.74 17.81
CA ARG A 280 5.94 -15.09 16.75
C ARG A 280 5.14 -13.87 16.30
N GLU A 281 4.66 -13.07 17.27
CA GLU A 281 3.86 -11.89 17.05
C GLU A 281 4.62 -10.81 16.27
N ASP A 282 5.90 -10.59 16.58
CA ASP A 282 6.77 -9.63 15.92
C ASP A 282 7.24 -10.13 14.55
N ALA A 283 7.47 -11.44 14.39
CA ALA A 283 7.77 -12.04 13.08
C ALA A 283 6.59 -11.89 12.10
N ILE A 284 5.34 -11.98 12.58
CA ILE A 284 4.15 -11.69 11.80
C ILE A 284 4.13 -10.23 11.34
N VAL A 285 4.53 -9.28 12.20
CA VAL A 285 4.66 -7.87 11.83
C VAL A 285 5.69 -7.69 10.72
N LEU A 286 6.89 -8.26 10.89
CA LEU A 286 7.94 -8.19 9.86
C LEU A 286 7.42 -8.73 8.53
N GLN A 287 6.70 -9.85 8.57
CA GLN A 287 6.17 -10.48 7.37
C GLN A 287 5.16 -9.61 6.65
N PHE A 288 4.21 -8.99 7.35
CA PHE A 288 3.18 -8.17 6.71
C PHE A 288 3.58 -6.71 6.48
N CYS A 289 4.44 -6.13 7.31
CA CYS A 289 4.94 -4.78 7.08
C CYS A 289 6.12 -4.75 6.10
N GLY A 290 7.00 -5.78 6.13
CA GLY A 290 8.17 -5.85 5.27
C GLY A 290 7.89 -6.31 3.83
N SER A 291 6.83 -7.10 3.59
CA SER A 291 6.57 -7.70 2.27
C SER A 291 5.63 -6.89 1.37
N LYS A 292 5.13 -5.77 1.81
CA LYS A 292 4.10 -5.02 1.07
C LYS A 292 4.59 -3.68 0.55
N LYS A 293 3.97 -3.24 -0.55
CA LYS A 293 4.21 -1.94 -1.20
C LYS A 293 2.92 -1.13 -1.27
N SER A 294 3.03 0.16 -0.94
CA SER A 294 1.89 1.07 -0.81
C SER A 294 1.48 1.65 -2.16
N LEU A 295 0.34 1.24 -2.67
CA LEU A 295 -0.30 1.92 -3.79
C LEU A 295 -0.75 3.34 -3.40
N ALA A 296 -1.28 3.50 -2.18
CA ALA A 296 -1.79 4.78 -1.68
C ALA A 296 -0.72 5.88 -1.61
N SER A 297 0.55 5.50 -1.35
CA SER A 297 1.69 6.42 -1.40
C SER A 297 2.31 6.47 -2.80
N GLY A 298 2.33 5.33 -3.50
CA GLY A 298 2.97 5.21 -4.81
C GLY A 298 2.30 6.04 -5.88
N VAL A 299 0.96 6.09 -5.91
CA VAL A 299 0.21 6.86 -6.91
C VAL A 299 0.51 8.37 -6.82
N PRO A 300 0.38 9.03 -5.66
CA PRO A 300 0.73 10.45 -5.54
C PRO A 300 2.21 10.74 -5.81
N ILE A 301 3.12 9.86 -5.32
CA ILE A 301 4.56 10.01 -5.59
C ILE A 301 4.85 9.91 -7.09
N ALA A 302 4.21 8.98 -7.80
CA ALA A 302 4.36 8.86 -9.26
C ALA A 302 3.84 10.11 -9.98
N GLY A 303 2.70 10.66 -9.55
CA GLY A 303 2.11 11.87 -10.14
C GLY A 303 3.03 13.10 -10.04
N VAL A 304 3.82 13.20 -8.97
CA VAL A 304 4.79 14.30 -8.78
C VAL A 304 6.10 14.04 -9.52
N LEU A 305 6.56 12.77 -9.55
CA LEU A 305 7.89 12.43 -10.09
C LEU A 305 7.90 12.28 -11.60
N PHE A 306 6.79 11.88 -12.22
CA PHE A 306 6.75 11.52 -13.62
C PHE A 306 5.71 12.34 -14.38
N PRO A 307 5.98 12.72 -15.64
CA PRO A 307 4.97 13.30 -16.51
C PRO A 307 3.72 12.42 -16.60
N ALA A 308 2.54 13.01 -16.73
CA ALA A 308 1.26 12.29 -16.76
C ALA A 308 1.23 11.16 -17.81
N SER A 309 1.83 11.39 -18.99
CA SER A 309 1.95 10.41 -20.06
C SER A 309 2.73 9.13 -19.68
N VAL A 310 3.68 9.24 -18.76
CA VAL A 310 4.54 8.13 -18.30
C VAL A 310 4.03 7.52 -17.00
N ALA A 311 3.29 8.28 -16.20
CA ALA A 311 2.82 7.84 -14.88
C ALA A 311 1.87 6.64 -14.98
N GLY A 312 1.02 6.54 -16.00
CA GLY A 312 0.13 5.40 -16.22
C GLY A 312 0.87 4.07 -16.35
N PRO A 313 1.79 3.91 -17.32
CA PRO A 313 2.64 2.71 -17.44
C PRO A 313 3.45 2.40 -16.18
N ILE A 314 3.94 3.40 -15.45
CA ILE A 314 4.68 3.23 -14.20
C ILE A 314 3.79 2.67 -13.09
N LEU A 315 2.52 3.03 -13.06
CA LEU A 315 1.57 2.57 -12.04
C LEU A 315 1.05 1.15 -12.29
N LEU A 316 1.08 0.62 -13.52
CA LEU A 316 0.59 -0.73 -13.81
C LEU A 316 1.24 -1.83 -12.93
N PRO A 317 2.58 -1.93 -12.81
CA PRO A 317 3.21 -2.91 -11.92
C PRO A 317 2.83 -2.73 -10.46
N VAL A 318 2.67 -1.47 -10.00
CA VAL A 318 2.29 -1.15 -8.62
C VAL A 318 0.88 -1.64 -8.32
N MET A 319 -0.07 -1.41 -9.23
CA MET A 319 -1.46 -1.83 -9.09
C MET A 319 -1.58 -3.36 -9.11
N LEU A 320 -0.88 -4.02 -10.03
CA LEU A 320 -0.89 -5.46 -10.15
C LEU A 320 -0.28 -6.15 -8.93
N PHE A 321 0.89 -5.71 -8.49
CA PHE A 321 1.53 -6.21 -7.27
C PHE A 321 0.67 -5.97 -6.04
N HIS A 322 0.04 -4.78 -5.94
CA HIS A 322 -0.83 -4.44 -4.82
C HIS A 322 -1.98 -5.44 -4.69
N GLN A 323 -2.58 -5.85 -5.80
CA GLN A 323 -3.64 -6.85 -5.80
C GLN A 323 -3.14 -8.23 -5.37
N ILE A 324 -2.02 -8.68 -5.96
CA ILE A 324 -1.43 -9.98 -5.65
C ILE A 324 -1.07 -10.06 -4.15
N GLN A 325 -0.45 -9.01 -3.62
CA GLN A 325 -0.07 -8.98 -2.19
C GLN A 325 -1.29 -8.98 -1.25
N LEU A 326 -2.39 -8.31 -1.61
CA LEU A 326 -3.60 -8.32 -0.78
C LEU A 326 -4.20 -9.73 -0.72
N MET A 327 -4.33 -10.41 -1.84
CA MET A 327 -4.87 -11.78 -1.90
C MET A 327 -4.00 -12.78 -1.16
N ALA A 328 -2.69 -12.79 -1.45
CA ALA A 328 -1.75 -13.71 -0.83
C ALA A 328 -1.62 -13.49 0.68
N CYS A 329 -1.48 -12.22 1.12
CA CYS A 329 -1.36 -11.89 2.53
C CYS A 329 -2.67 -12.11 3.30
N ALA A 330 -3.84 -11.90 2.71
CA ALA A 330 -5.12 -12.22 3.34
C ALA A 330 -5.26 -13.73 3.60
N TRP A 331 -4.88 -14.56 2.64
CA TRP A 331 -4.84 -16.02 2.81
C TRP A 331 -3.86 -16.43 3.92
N LEU A 332 -2.64 -15.88 3.89
CA LEU A 332 -1.60 -16.18 4.87
C LEU A 332 -2.00 -15.75 6.30
N ALA A 333 -2.58 -14.56 6.44
CA ALA A 333 -3.05 -14.03 7.72
C ALA A 333 -4.12 -14.92 8.37
N ARG A 334 -5.10 -15.39 7.58
CA ARG A 334 -6.12 -16.32 8.05
C ARG A 334 -5.51 -17.66 8.51
N ARG A 335 -4.52 -18.16 7.75
CA ARG A 335 -3.83 -19.40 8.12
C ARG A 335 -3.06 -19.28 9.43
N TYR A 336 -2.40 -18.14 9.67
CA TYR A 336 -1.71 -17.87 10.92
C TYR A 336 -2.68 -17.71 12.10
N GLY A 337 -3.80 -16.98 11.90
CA GLY A 337 -4.83 -16.84 12.93
C GLY A 337 -5.46 -18.17 13.32
N ALA A 338 -5.87 -18.98 12.35
CA ALA A 338 -6.43 -20.32 12.62
C ALA A 338 -5.49 -21.28 13.32
N ARG A 339 -4.17 -21.13 13.11
CA ARG A 339 -3.18 -21.90 13.86
C ARG A 339 -3.06 -21.44 15.30
N ALA A 340 -3.04 -20.12 15.53
CA ALA A 340 -2.98 -19.55 16.86
C ALA A 340 -4.20 -19.92 17.72
N ASP A 341 -5.39 -19.91 17.10
CA ASP A 341 -6.63 -20.26 17.81
C ASP A 341 -6.59 -21.75 18.23
N ARG A 342 -6.11 -22.66 17.38
CA ARG A 342 -5.92 -24.10 17.72
C ARG A 342 -4.91 -24.34 18.83
N GLU A 343 -3.78 -23.66 18.82
CA GLU A 343 -2.75 -23.77 19.85
C GLU A 343 -3.31 -23.33 21.21
N ARG A 344 -4.11 -22.25 21.24
CA ARG A 344 -4.75 -21.76 22.45
C ARG A 344 -5.83 -22.72 23.00
N ASP A 345 -6.63 -23.33 22.11
CA ASP A 345 -7.68 -24.28 22.56
C ASP A 345 -7.03 -25.55 23.13
N SER A 346 -5.92 -26.04 22.57
CA SER A 346 -5.17 -27.18 23.11
C SER A 346 -4.55 -26.93 24.50
N ASP A 347 -4.15 -25.67 24.78
CA ASP A 347 -3.61 -25.29 26.09
C ASP A 347 -4.69 -25.14 27.18
N LEU A 348 -5.96 -24.94 26.78
CA LEU A 348 -7.09 -24.89 27.72
C LEU A 348 -7.64 -26.27 28.09
N ASP A 349 -7.39 -27.27 27.23
CA ASP A 349 -7.82 -28.66 27.43
C ASP A 349 -6.76 -29.53 28.16
N SER A 350 -5.56 -28.98 28.40
CA SER A 350 -4.43 -29.63 29.11
C SER A 350 -4.31 -29.14 30.57
#